data_959417239615653dc954130ded8b7e2e
#
_entry.id   959417239615653dc954130ded8b7e2e
#
_cell.length_a   1.000
_cell.length_b   1.000
_cell.length_c   1.000
_cell.angle_alpha   90.00
_cell.angle_beta   90.00
_cell.angle_gamma   90.00
#
_symmetry.space_group_name_H-M   'P 1'
#
loop_
_entity.id
_entity.type
_entity.pdbx_description
1 polymer ?
#
loop_
_entity_poly.entity_id
_entity_poly.type
_entity_poly.pdbx_seq_one_letter_code
_entity_poly.pdbx_strand_id
1 'polypeptide(L)'
;MYHGEKFNSISHLVGATLALIGGAVLITVASLEGDVAKIASYSVYAVSLFLLYLSSTLYHSFPGRVKPFFRVLDHQAIYLLIAGTYTPIAVVVLKSAGGWWLLGGVWFMAIFGMVLDAVRRTGPRVGSILLYLAMGWACVLALDSLAVLMPAASLRWL
;
A
#
# COMPACT_ATOMS: atom_id res chain seq x y z
N MET A 1 -1.50 -16.50 18.34
CA MET A 1 -2.89 -16.01 18.16
C MET A 1 -3.63 -16.17 19.49
N TYR A 2 -4.17 -15.12 20.08
CA TYR A 2 -4.88 -15.19 21.36
C TYR A 2 -6.40 -14.95 21.18
N HIS A 3 -7.17 -15.29 22.23
CA HIS A 3 -8.64 -15.19 22.19
C HIS A 3 -9.08 -13.77 21.87
N GLY A 4 -10.08 -13.63 20.97
CA GLY A 4 -10.61 -12.35 20.48
C GLY A 4 -9.93 -11.79 19.23
N GLU A 5 -8.71 -12.21 18.90
CA GLU A 5 -7.93 -11.69 17.75
C GLU A 5 -7.67 -12.76 16.67
N LYS A 6 -8.17 -14.00 16.88
CA LYS A 6 -7.90 -15.12 15.98
C LYS A 6 -8.39 -14.86 14.55
N PHE A 7 -9.57 -14.29 14.41
CA PHE A 7 -10.14 -14.01 13.09
C PHE A 7 -9.26 -13.03 12.30
N ASN A 8 -8.87 -11.92 12.92
CA ASN A 8 -8.01 -10.92 12.29
C ASN A 8 -6.66 -11.51 11.92
N SER A 9 -6.05 -12.26 12.84
CA SER A 9 -4.76 -12.90 12.61
C SER A 9 -4.80 -13.91 11.46
N ILE A 10 -5.84 -14.76 11.37
CA ILE A 10 -5.97 -15.78 10.33
C ILE A 10 -6.30 -15.14 8.99
N SER A 11 -7.24 -14.20 8.94
CA SER A 11 -7.63 -13.53 7.68
C SER A 11 -6.45 -12.75 7.08
N HIS A 12 -5.65 -12.08 7.91
CA HIS A 12 -4.48 -11.35 7.44
C HIS A 12 -3.32 -12.29 7.06
N LEU A 13 -3.17 -13.45 7.71
CA LEU A 13 -2.21 -14.47 7.28
C LEU A 13 -2.57 -15.02 5.90
N VAL A 14 -3.85 -15.30 5.66
CA VAL A 14 -4.34 -15.66 4.32
C VAL A 14 -4.07 -14.53 3.32
N GLY A 15 -4.34 -13.29 3.69
CA GLY A 15 -4.03 -12.11 2.88
C GLY A 15 -2.53 -12.01 2.54
N ALA A 16 -1.64 -12.25 3.50
CA ALA A 16 -0.19 -12.26 3.27
C ALA A 16 0.22 -13.37 2.27
N THR A 17 -0.37 -14.55 2.40
CA THR A 17 -0.11 -15.67 1.46
C THR A 17 -0.57 -15.32 0.04
N LEU A 18 -1.78 -14.76 -0.08
CA LEU A 18 -2.32 -14.31 -1.38
C LEU A 18 -1.51 -13.16 -1.97
N ALA A 19 -1.01 -12.24 -1.14
CA ALA A 19 -0.12 -11.15 -1.58
C ALA A 19 1.20 -11.67 -2.14
N LEU A 20 1.79 -12.71 -1.53
CA LEU A 20 3.00 -13.35 -2.06
C LEU A 20 2.74 -14.02 -3.41
N ILE A 21 1.66 -14.79 -3.52
CA ILE A 21 1.30 -15.48 -4.76
C ILE A 21 1.00 -14.47 -5.88
N GLY A 22 0.12 -13.50 -5.60
CA GLY A 22 -0.25 -12.47 -6.57
C GLY A 22 0.93 -11.60 -6.97
N GLY A 23 1.77 -11.21 -6.00
CA GLY A 23 3.00 -10.46 -6.26
C GLY A 23 4.00 -11.23 -7.13
N ALA A 24 4.19 -12.53 -6.86
CA ALA A 24 5.05 -13.38 -7.69
C ALA A 24 4.54 -13.47 -9.13
N VAL A 25 3.23 -13.64 -9.32
CA VAL A 25 2.61 -13.66 -10.65
C VAL A 25 2.83 -12.34 -11.39
N LEU A 26 2.53 -11.20 -10.74
CA LEU A 26 2.71 -9.87 -11.34
C LEU A 26 4.17 -9.63 -11.78
N ILE A 27 5.12 -9.93 -10.90
CA ILE A 27 6.56 -9.72 -11.18
C ILE A 27 7.02 -10.68 -12.29
N THR A 28 6.54 -11.92 -12.29
CA THR A 28 6.89 -12.89 -13.34
C THR A 28 6.39 -12.43 -14.70
N VAL A 29 5.12 -12.01 -14.80
CA VAL A 29 4.55 -11.51 -16.07
C VAL A 29 5.33 -10.28 -16.55
N ALA A 30 5.61 -9.32 -15.68
CA ALA A 30 6.41 -8.14 -16.03
C ALA A 30 7.83 -8.49 -16.48
N SER A 31 8.44 -9.52 -15.88
CA SER A 31 9.76 -10.02 -16.24
C SER A 31 9.77 -10.69 -17.61
N LEU A 32 8.72 -11.43 -17.95
CA LEU A 32 8.58 -12.02 -19.29
C LEU A 32 8.37 -10.96 -20.39
N GLU A 33 7.76 -9.84 -20.05
CA GLU A 33 7.63 -8.69 -20.95
C GLU A 33 8.94 -7.88 -21.10
N GLY A 34 9.89 -8.05 -20.19
CA GLY A 34 11.17 -7.34 -20.16
C GLY A 34 11.02 -5.84 -19.80
N ASP A 35 9.90 -5.43 -19.23
CA ASP A 35 9.65 -4.03 -18.86
C ASP A 35 10.14 -3.73 -17.44
N VAL A 36 11.31 -3.08 -17.36
CA VAL A 36 11.95 -2.73 -16.09
C VAL A 36 11.07 -1.83 -15.21
N ALA A 37 10.30 -0.92 -15.82
CA ALA A 37 9.41 -0.03 -15.07
C ALA A 37 8.25 -0.82 -14.42
N LYS A 38 7.67 -1.77 -15.13
CA LYS A 38 6.67 -2.69 -14.58
C LYS A 38 7.26 -3.56 -13.48
N ILE A 39 8.43 -4.19 -13.71
CA ILE A 39 9.09 -5.03 -12.71
C ILE A 39 9.31 -4.25 -11.42
N ALA A 40 9.93 -3.07 -11.51
CA ALA A 40 10.22 -2.26 -10.35
C ALA A 40 8.95 -1.81 -9.61
N SER A 41 7.98 -1.25 -10.34
CA SER A 41 6.75 -0.71 -9.72
C SER A 41 5.86 -1.80 -9.13
N TYR A 42 5.72 -2.94 -9.81
CA TYR A 42 4.96 -4.08 -9.28
C TYR A 42 5.65 -4.72 -8.08
N SER A 43 6.98 -4.71 -8.03
CA SER A 43 7.74 -5.16 -6.85
C SER A 43 7.47 -4.26 -5.64
N VAL A 44 7.47 -2.94 -5.82
CA VAL A 44 7.13 -1.98 -4.76
C VAL A 44 5.71 -2.24 -4.23
N TYR A 45 4.74 -2.40 -5.12
CA TYR A 45 3.36 -2.72 -4.74
C TYR A 45 3.26 -4.05 -3.99
N ALA A 46 3.82 -5.13 -4.56
CA ALA A 46 3.73 -6.47 -3.98
C ALA A 46 4.38 -6.55 -2.59
N VAL A 47 5.56 -5.93 -2.43
CA VAL A 47 6.25 -5.86 -1.14
C VAL A 47 5.42 -5.07 -0.12
N SER A 48 4.87 -3.91 -0.50
CA SER A 48 4.06 -3.10 0.42
C SER A 48 2.78 -3.82 0.86
N LEU A 49 2.12 -4.54 -0.06
CA LEU A 49 0.93 -5.34 0.24
C LEU A 49 1.26 -6.50 1.18
N PHE A 50 2.35 -7.22 0.93
CA PHE A 50 2.81 -8.29 1.79
C PHE A 50 3.16 -7.78 3.20
N LEU A 51 3.90 -6.67 3.28
CA LEU A 51 4.29 -6.06 4.56
C LEU A 51 3.09 -5.59 5.37
N LEU A 52 2.03 -5.07 4.73
CA LEU A 52 0.80 -4.71 5.43
C LEU A 52 0.16 -5.94 6.07
N TYR A 53 -0.09 -6.99 5.31
CA TYR A 53 -0.72 -8.18 5.85
C TYR A 53 0.16 -8.93 6.86
N LEU A 54 1.47 -8.95 6.65
CA LEU A 54 2.42 -9.55 7.60
C LEU A 54 2.43 -8.79 8.93
N SER A 55 2.60 -7.47 8.90
CA SER A 55 2.63 -6.66 10.13
C SER A 55 1.33 -6.73 10.89
N SER A 56 0.20 -6.75 10.20
CA SER A 56 -1.11 -6.92 10.82
C SER A 56 -1.29 -8.32 11.42
N THR A 57 -0.86 -9.37 10.72
CA THR A 57 -0.85 -10.74 11.27
C THR A 57 -0.04 -10.81 12.57
N LEU A 58 1.15 -10.21 12.60
CA LEU A 58 2.02 -10.17 13.78
C LEU A 58 1.37 -9.38 14.92
N TYR A 59 0.79 -8.21 14.62
CA TYR A 59 0.09 -7.39 15.61
C TYR A 59 -1.07 -8.14 16.28
N HIS A 60 -1.86 -8.88 15.52
CA HIS A 60 -3.01 -9.65 16.02
C HIS A 60 -2.61 -11.03 16.59
N SER A 61 -1.39 -11.51 16.33
CA SER A 61 -0.92 -12.81 16.84
C SER A 61 -0.22 -12.72 18.19
N PHE A 62 0.52 -11.65 18.45
CA PHE A 62 1.37 -11.54 19.63
C PHE A 62 0.77 -10.62 20.71
N PRO A 63 0.55 -11.14 21.94
CA PRO A 63 0.13 -10.34 23.11
C PRO A 63 1.34 -9.75 23.84
N GLY A 64 1.06 -8.97 24.88
CA GLY A 64 2.05 -8.51 25.86
C GLY A 64 2.99 -7.43 25.34
N ARG A 65 4.27 -7.49 25.74
CA ARG A 65 5.25 -6.39 25.55
C ARG A 65 5.60 -6.10 24.09
N VAL A 66 5.47 -7.06 23.20
CA VAL A 66 5.80 -6.89 21.77
C VAL A 66 4.64 -6.31 20.96
N LYS A 67 3.41 -6.36 21.47
CA LYS A 67 2.22 -5.87 20.79
C LYS A 67 2.30 -4.39 20.41
N PRO A 68 2.79 -3.47 21.25
CA PRO A 68 2.94 -2.06 20.86
C PRO A 68 3.90 -1.84 19.70
N PHE A 69 4.95 -2.63 19.58
CA PHE A 69 5.89 -2.59 18.46
C PHE A 69 5.20 -3.00 17.16
N PHE A 70 4.53 -4.17 17.13
CA PHE A 70 3.81 -4.63 15.95
C PHE A 70 2.65 -3.71 15.57
N ARG A 71 2.00 -3.06 16.54
CA ARG A 71 0.98 -2.03 16.26
C ARG A 71 1.55 -0.87 15.46
N VAL A 72 2.77 -0.42 15.77
CA VAL A 72 3.42 0.65 15.01
C VAL A 72 3.67 0.20 13.58
N LEU A 73 4.22 -1.00 13.37
CA LEU A 73 4.46 -1.54 12.03
C LEU A 73 3.17 -1.70 11.22
N ASP A 74 2.12 -2.24 11.83
CA ASP A 74 0.80 -2.40 11.21
C ASP A 74 0.26 -1.06 10.68
N HIS A 75 0.36 -0.01 11.49
CA HIS A 75 -0.09 1.31 11.08
C HIS A 75 0.81 1.99 10.04
N GLN A 76 2.12 1.81 10.14
CA GLN A 76 3.07 2.35 9.15
C GLN A 76 2.86 1.69 7.77
N ALA A 77 2.54 0.39 7.76
CA ALA A 77 2.31 -0.35 6.54
C ALA A 77 1.09 0.16 5.72
N ILE A 78 0.13 0.85 6.36
CA ILE A 78 -0.99 1.48 5.64
C ILE A 78 -0.49 2.58 4.70
N TYR A 79 0.37 3.50 5.19
CA TYR A 79 0.98 4.53 4.36
C TYR A 79 1.76 3.92 3.20
N LEU A 80 2.57 2.90 3.53
CA LEU A 80 3.41 2.20 2.57
C LEU A 80 2.56 1.54 1.47
N LEU A 81 1.45 0.88 1.83
CA LEU A 81 0.58 0.25 0.85
C LEU A 81 -0.12 1.28 -0.04
N ILE A 82 -0.64 2.38 0.53
CA ILE A 82 -1.29 3.40 -0.30
C ILE A 82 -0.28 3.94 -1.33
N ALA A 83 0.92 4.35 -0.90
CA ALA A 83 1.94 4.84 -1.83
C ALA A 83 2.41 3.76 -2.82
N GLY A 84 2.55 2.52 -2.35
CA GLY A 84 2.90 1.37 -3.17
C GLY A 84 1.88 1.08 -4.27
N THR A 85 0.58 1.26 -3.98
CA THR A 85 -0.51 1.08 -4.96
C THR A 85 -0.46 2.14 -6.07
N TYR A 86 -0.12 3.39 -5.73
CA TYR A 86 0.06 4.45 -6.73
C TYR A 86 1.28 4.24 -7.62
N THR A 87 2.29 3.51 -7.15
CA THR A 87 3.57 3.39 -7.86
C THR A 87 3.40 2.80 -9.27
N PRO A 88 2.75 1.64 -9.50
CA PRO A 88 2.55 1.13 -10.86
C PRO A 88 1.64 2.02 -11.71
N ILE A 89 0.61 2.64 -11.13
CA ILE A 89 -0.28 3.54 -11.87
C ILE A 89 0.51 4.76 -12.38
N ALA A 90 1.30 5.38 -11.52
CA ALA A 90 2.07 6.56 -11.85
C ALA A 90 3.21 6.28 -12.86
N VAL A 91 3.94 5.17 -12.67
CA VAL A 91 5.14 4.84 -13.45
C VAL A 91 4.80 4.19 -14.78
N VAL A 92 3.74 3.38 -14.85
CA VAL A 92 3.38 2.62 -16.05
C VAL A 92 2.28 3.33 -16.84
N VAL A 93 1.15 3.68 -16.19
CA VAL A 93 -0.03 4.23 -16.87
C VAL A 93 0.13 5.73 -17.12
N LEU A 94 0.49 6.49 -16.10
CA LEU A 94 0.56 7.95 -16.15
C LEU A 94 1.96 8.50 -16.52
N LYS A 95 2.85 7.66 -17.06
CA LYS A 95 4.24 8.02 -17.37
C LYS A 95 4.37 9.33 -18.16
N SER A 96 3.50 9.54 -19.18
CA SER A 96 3.47 10.72 -20.04
C SER A 96 2.51 11.83 -19.59
N ALA A 97 1.70 11.58 -18.56
CA ALA A 97 0.61 12.45 -18.10
C ALA A 97 0.81 12.97 -16.66
N GLY A 98 2.05 13.25 -16.28
CA GLY A 98 2.33 13.82 -14.98
C GLY A 98 2.38 12.82 -13.81
N GLY A 99 2.47 11.51 -14.09
CA GLY A 99 2.51 10.45 -13.06
C GLY A 99 3.62 10.65 -12.03
N TRP A 100 4.74 11.24 -12.39
CA TRP A 100 5.86 11.52 -11.47
C TRP A 100 5.50 12.53 -10.37
N TRP A 101 4.65 13.53 -10.66
CA TRP A 101 4.17 14.47 -9.66
C TRP A 101 3.22 13.81 -8.67
N LEU A 102 2.32 12.95 -9.18
CA LEU A 102 1.42 12.16 -8.34
C LEU A 102 2.23 11.20 -7.44
N LEU A 103 3.20 10.49 -8.02
CA LEU A 103 4.07 9.58 -7.29
C LEU A 103 4.83 10.31 -6.17
N GLY A 104 5.49 11.43 -6.51
CA GLY A 104 6.24 12.23 -5.54
C GLY A 104 5.37 12.78 -4.43
N GLY A 105 4.17 13.29 -4.77
CA GLY A 105 3.21 13.82 -3.80
C GLY A 105 2.71 12.75 -2.83
N VAL A 106 2.31 11.58 -3.33
CA VAL A 106 1.80 10.49 -2.49
C VAL A 106 2.90 9.89 -1.61
N TRP A 107 4.12 9.67 -2.13
CA TRP A 107 5.24 9.19 -1.33
C TRP A 107 5.70 10.22 -0.29
N PHE A 108 5.67 11.52 -0.63
CA PHE A 108 5.94 12.58 0.35
C PHE A 108 4.93 12.53 1.50
N MET A 109 3.61 12.45 1.20
CA MET A 109 2.57 12.32 2.21
C MET A 109 2.73 11.05 3.05
N ALA A 110 3.11 9.92 2.43
CA ALA A 110 3.36 8.67 3.14
C ALA A 110 4.50 8.82 4.14
N ILE A 111 5.66 9.31 3.70
CA ILE A 111 6.83 9.52 4.57
C ILE A 111 6.51 10.51 5.68
N PHE A 112 5.86 11.63 5.35
CA PHE A 112 5.43 12.63 6.32
C PHE A 112 4.51 12.02 7.39
N GLY A 113 3.50 11.25 6.96
CA GLY A 113 2.57 10.57 7.88
C GLY A 113 3.27 9.53 8.75
N MET A 114 4.17 8.74 8.18
CA MET A 114 4.97 7.78 8.95
C MET A 114 5.83 8.44 10.02
N VAL A 115 6.52 9.54 9.67
CA VAL A 115 7.33 10.30 10.62
C VAL A 115 6.45 10.94 11.70
N LEU A 116 5.32 11.53 11.31
CA LEU A 116 4.38 12.15 12.24
C LEU A 116 3.85 11.14 13.27
N ASP A 117 3.45 9.94 12.82
CA ASP A 117 2.97 8.87 13.70
C ASP A 117 4.08 8.30 14.59
N ALA A 118 5.31 8.23 14.11
CA ALA A 118 6.45 7.78 14.90
C ALA A 118 6.80 8.76 16.03
N VAL A 119 6.64 10.06 15.79
CA VAL A 119 6.88 11.11 16.79
C VAL A 119 5.70 11.24 17.77
N ARG A 120 4.47 11.15 17.27
CA ARG A 120 3.24 11.24 18.06
C ARG A 120 2.85 9.89 18.65
N ARG A 121 3.59 9.42 19.63
CA ARG A 121 3.36 8.08 20.24
C ARG A 121 2.03 7.93 20.98
N THR A 122 1.34 9.02 21.31
CA THR A 122 0.09 9.06 22.08
C THR A 122 -0.86 10.11 21.52
N GLY A 123 -2.18 9.86 21.62
CA GLY A 123 -3.22 10.80 21.22
C GLY A 123 -4.17 10.27 20.16
N PRO A 124 -5.21 11.04 19.80
CA PRO A 124 -6.19 10.64 18.79
C PRO A 124 -5.56 10.58 17.40
N ARG A 125 -5.90 9.54 16.63
CA ARG A 125 -5.34 9.26 15.30
C ARG A 125 -6.06 9.99 14.15
N VAL A 126 -6.79 11.04 14.46
CA VAL A 126 -7.56 11.80 13.45
C VAL A 126 -6.64 12.28 12.31
N GLY A 127 -5.44 12.77 12.65
CA GLY A 127 -4.47 13.23 11.64
C GLY A 127 -4.02 12.11 10.68
N SER A 128 -3.75 10.91 11.20
CA SER A 128 -3.38 9.76 10.38
C SER A 128 -4.52 9.34 9.45
N ILE A 129 -5.76 9.31 9.97
CA ILE A 129 -6.94 8.96 9.18
C ILE A 129 -7.16 9.98 8.06
N LEU A 130 -7.05 11.27 8.36
CA LEU A 130 -7.17 12.33 7.35
C LEU A 130 -6.09 12.21 6.26
N LEU A 131 -4.85 11.87 6.64
CA LEU A 131 -3.78 11.62 5.67
C LEU A 131 -4.06 10.38 4.81
N TYR A 132 -4.53 9.26 5.39
CA TYR A 132 -4.92 8.10 4.60
C TYR A 132 -6.02 8.44 3.58
N LEU A 133 -7.03 9.20 4.01
CA LEU A 133 -8.11 9.64 3.12
C LEU A 133 -7.56 10.57 2.02
N ALA A 134 -6.76 11.56 2.37
CA ALA A 134 -6.16 12.48 1.40
C ALA A 134 -5.31 11.73 0.37
N MET A 135 -4.47 10.80 0.82
CA MET A 135 -3.68 9.95 -0.06
C MET A 135 -4.56 9.04 -0.93
N GLY A 136 -5.58 8.40 -0.36
CA GLY A 136 -6.49 7.52 -1.11
C GLY A 136 -7.28 8.28 -2.19
N TRP A 137 -7.66 9.54 -1.92
CA TRP A 137 -8.37 10.40 -2.85
C TRP A 137 -7.46 11.15 -3.85
N ALA A 138 -6.15 11.05 -3.73
CA ALA A 138 -5.22 11.70 -4.66
C ALA A 138 -5.38 11.21 -6.12
N CYS A 139 -5.95 10.02 -6.35
CA CYS A 139 -6.28 9.52 -7.69
C CYS A 139 -7.26 10.42 -8.45
N VAL A 140 -8.12 11.18 -7.74
CA VAL A 140 -9.06 12.12 -8.34
C VAL A 140 -8.33 13.18 -9.16
N LEU A 141 -7.12 13.59 -8.76
CA LEU A 141 -6.30 14.55 -9.51
C LEU A 141 -5.82 14.00 -10.87
N ALA A 142 -5.89 12.70 -11.07
CA ALA A 142 -5.44 12.03 -12.30
C ALA A 142 -6.60 11.38 -13.08
N LEU A 143 -7.85 11.55 -12.65
CA LEU A 143 -9.01 10.86 -13.25
C LEU A 143 -9.13 11.12 -14.76
N ASP A 144 -8.98 12.36 -15.21
CA ASP A 144 -9.07 12.70 -16.64
C ASP A 144 -8.01 11.97 -17.46
N SER A 145 -6.78 11.95 -16.96
CA SER A 145 -5.67 11.23 -17.60
C SER A 145 -5.89 9.72 -17.59
N LEU A 146 -6.38 9.15 -16.48
CA LEU A 146 -6.69 7.73 -16.37
C LEU A 146 -7.84 7.34 -17.34
N ALA A 147 -8.86 8.17 -17.44
CA ALA A 147 -10.00 7.94 -18.35
C ALA A 147 -9.57 7.89 -19.83
N VAL A 148 -8.56 8.67 -20.19
CA VAL A 148 -8.03 8.69 -21.58
C VAL A 148 -7.04 7.54 -21.83
N LEU A 149 -6.19 7.22 -20.85
CA LEU A 149 -5.07 6.28 -21.05
C LEU A 149 -5.43 4.82 -20.77
N MET A 150 -6.48 4.57 -19.98
CA MET A 150 -6.87 3.21 -19.61
C MET A 150 -8.03 2.70 -20.48
N PRO A 151 -8.01 1.40 -20.88
CA PRO A 151 -9.17 0.78 -21.52
C PRO A 151 -10.41 0.86 -20.64
N ALA A 152 -11.58 1.11 -21.23
CA ALA A 152 -12.85 1.23 -20.50
C ALA A 152 -13.17 -0.01 -19.62
N ALA A 153 -12.68 -1.19 -20.02
CA ALA A 153 -12.80 -2.40 -19.21
C ALA A 153 -11.99 -2.31 -17.91
N SER A 154 -10.79 -1.72 -17.95
CA SER A 154 -9.91 -1.57 -16.79
C SER A 154 -10.39 -0.50 -15.82
N LEU A 155 -10.99 0.59 -16.36
CA LEU A 155 -11.57 1.67 -15.53
C LEU A 155 -12.73 1.20 -14.64
N ARG A 156 -13.43 0.13 -15.04
CA ARG A 156 -14.52 -0.43 -14.23
C ARG A 156 -14.04 -1.16 -12.96
N TRP A 157 -12.74 -1.40 -12.83
CA TRP A 157 -12.12 -2.09 -11.70
C TRP A 157 -11.35 -1.15 -10.76
N LEU A 158 -11.28 0.15 -11.07
CA LEU A 158 -10.78 1.20 -10.19
C LEU A 158 -11.90 1.77 -9.31
#